data_9f28005d3a7dea860ca9ae5048a84ff1
#
_entry.id   9f28005d3a7dea860ca9ae5048a84ff1
#
_cell.length_a   1.000
_cell.length_b   1.000
_cell.length_c   1.000
_cell.angle_alpha   90.00
_cell.angle_beta   90.00
_cell.angle_gamma   90.00
#
_symmetry.space_group_name_H-M   'P 1'
#
loop_
_entity.id
_entity.type
_entity.pdbx_description
1 polymer ?
#
loop_
_entity_poly.entity_id
_entity_poly.type
_entity_poly.pdbx_seq_one_letter_code
_entity_poly.pdbx_strand_id
1 'polypeptide(L)'
;MDLDMMLDEAAPARHVRLDGPDSPAAVSLYRQIIGQPPAAARRRYLRLAVPVMAGACAIVALAFIFAPARHATTAAAVLNQAALTAARQPAAPVPGPGQYVYVETIEGERDGAGICVQTIRVWTAPDGSGREVASAPTGATCDGGTPSQTFAKGQGIVTADLPTDPARLEQYIVRHFEGGGREDVAATFHFAGTFLQAGAPPQVRAALYRLIQSIPGIHALGPMTDRLGRHGTGVGFTEYGVRDVLIFDPATSAVLEREGIAVDPARIDVPPGEARFSAGEVINYTVYAASGVVNSIGAVPSAAA
;
A
#
# COMPACT_ATOMS: atom_id res chain seq x y z
N MET A 1 -12.26 22.50 -38.62
CA MET A 1 -10.88 22.18 -38.23
C MET A 1 -10.98 20.81 -37.61
N ASP A 2 -10.51 19.81 -38.34
CA ASP A 2 -10.86 18.40 -38.15
C ASP A 2 -10.00 17.79 -37.04
N LEU A 3 -10.66 17.16 -36.06
CA LEU A 3 -10.01 16.55 -34.89
C LEU A 3 -9.10 15.37 -35.25
N ASP A 4 -9.39 14.74 -36.40
CA ASP A 4 -8.63 13.59 -36.91
C ASP A 4 -7.22 13.96 -37.41
N MET A 5 -6.96 15.25 -37.69
CA MET A 5 -5.67 15.72 -38.17
C MET A 5 -4.67 16.01 -37.02
N MET A 6 -5.10 15.99 -35.76
CA MET A 6 -4.23 16.19 -34.60
C MET A 6 -3.71 14.89 -33.97
N LEU A 7 -4.28 13.75 -34.35
CA LEU A 7 -3.90 12.44 -33.78
C LEU A 7 -2.79 11.72 -34.57
N ASP A 8 -2.43 12.23 -35.74
CA ASP A 8 -1.43 11.57 -36.63
C ASP A 8 0.01 12.06 -36.42
N GLU A 9 0.23 12.97 -35.46
CA GLU A 9 1.56 13.52 -35.13
C GLU A 9 2.14 13.00 -33.80
N ALA A 10 1.52 12.00 -33.21
CA ALA A 10 2.09 11.28 -32.06
C ALA A 10 3.25 10.42 -32.56
N ALA A 11 4.47 10.75 -32.14
CA ALA A 11 5.68 10.02 -32.45
C ALA A 11 5.51 8.52 -32.20
N PRO A 12 6.01 7.63 -33.08
CA PRO A 12 5.84 6.19 -32.92
C PRO A 12 6.43 5.76 -31.59
N ALA A 13 5.63 5.08 -30.79
CA ALA A 13 6.04 4.48 -29.54
C ALA A 13 7.28 3.63 -29.78
N ARG A 14 8.45 4.04 -29.30
CA ARG A 14 9.65 3.22 -29.30
C ARG A 14 9.34 2.03 -28.41
N HIS A 15 9.23 0.85 -28.99
CA HIS A 15 9.19 -0.41 -28.24
C HIS A 15 10.49 -0.50 -27.43
N VAL A 16 10.46 -0.06 -26.18
CA VAL A 16 11.53 -0.32 -25.23
C VAL A 16 11.45 -1.80 -24.90
N ARG A 17 12.45 -2.57 -25.31
CA ARG A 17 12.60 -3.97 -24.90
C ARG A 17 12.81 -3.95 -23.39
N LEU A 18 11.81 -4.42 -22.65
CA LEU A 18 11.93 -4.60 -21.20
C LEU A 18 12.89 -5.78 -20.98
N ASP A 19 14.04 -5.50 -20.39
CA ASP A 19 14.93 -6.57 -19.90
C ASP A 19 14.21 -7.30 -18.78
N GLY A 20 14.10 -8.62 -18.88
CA GLY A 20 13.41 -9.45 -17.89
C GLY A 20 14.02 -9.32 -16.48
N PRO A 21 13.31 -9.82 -15.44
CA PRO A 21 13.76 -9.77 -14.04
C PRO A 21 15.12 -10.43 -13.80
N ASP A 22 15.56 -11.29 -14.71
CA ASP A 22 16.87 -11.96 -14.69
C ASP A 22 17.97 -11.20 -15.44
N SER A 23 17.70 -9.96 -15.90
CA SER A 23 18.73 -9.15 -16.56
C SER A 23 19.90 -8.87 -15.61
N PRO A 24 21.16 -8.81 -16.11
CA PRO A 24 22.31 -8.49 -15.28
C PRO A 24 22.17 -7.18 -14.49
N ALA A 25 21.45 -6.21 -15.05
CA ALA A 25 21.15 -4.93 -14.40
C ALA A 25 20.18 -5.11 -13.22
N ALA A 26 19.09 -5.87 -13.39
CA ALA A 26 18.14 -6.17 -12.33
C ALA A 26 18.78 -6.98 -11.20
N VAL A 27 19.59 -8.00 -11.54
CA VAL A 27 20.31 -8.81 -10.56
C VAL A 27 21.36 -7.99 -9.81
N SER A 28 22.06 -7.05 -10.46
CA SER A 28 23.04 -6.20 -9.78
C SER A 28 22.37 -5.21 -8.81
N LEU A 29 21.25 -4.62 -9.22
CA LEU A 29 20.46 -3.71 -8.40
C LEU A 29 19.88 -4.46 -7.17
N TYR A 30 19.36 -5.66 -7.39
CA TYR A 30 18.88 -6.53 -6.31
C TYR A 30 19.97 -6.84 -5.28
N ARG A 31 21.18 -7.18 -5.72
CA ARG A 31 22.35 -7.41 -4.84
C ARG A 31 22.77 -6.13 -4.09
N GLN A 32 22.67 -4.98 -4.71
CA GLN A 32 23.04 -3.70 -4.12
C GLN A 32 22.04 -3.28 -3.02
N ILE A 33 20.74 -3.59 -3.20
CA ILE A 33 19.68 -3.28 -2.24
C ILE A 33 19.69 -4.25 -1.04
N ILE A 34 19.93 -5.55 -1.30
CA ILE A 34 19.91 -6.58 -0.24
C ILE A 34 21.28 -6.78 0.42
N GLY A 35 22.35 -6.45 -0.29
CA GLY A 35 23.72 -6.70 0.14
C GLY A 35 24.38 -5.62 1.00
N GLN A 36 23.66 -4.56 1.40
CA GLN A 36 24.23 -3.59 2.35
C GLN A 36 23.98 -4.05 3.79
N PRO A 37 25.02 -4.54 4.50
CA PRO A 37 24.88 -4.77 5.93
C PRO A 37 24.64 -3.41 6.62
N PRO A 38 23.80 -3.35 7.66
CA PRO A 38 23.58 -2.10 8.41
C PRO A 38 24.91 -1.59 8.90
N ALA A 39 25.16 -0.29 8.71
CA ALA A 39 26.40 0.39 9.11
C ALA A 39 26.68 0.10 10.58
N ALA A 40 27.72 -0.68 10.84
CA ALA A 40 28.14 -1.03 12.20
C ALA A 40 28.58 0.24 12.91
N ALA A 41 27.78 0.70 13.87
CA ALA A 41 28.17 1.73 14.80
C ALA A 41 29.41 1.26 15.57
N ARG A 42 30.58 1.82 15.23
CA ARG A 42 31.82 1.60 15.96
C ARG A 42 31.67 2.18 17.39
N ARG A 43 31.16 1.38 18.33
CA ARG A 43 31.33 1.63 19.76
C ARG A 43 32.75 1.26 20.15
N ARG A 44 33.55 2.27 20.47
CA ARG A 44 34.84 2.12 21.16
C ARG A 44 34.58 1.56 22.56
N TYR A 45 34.78 0.26 22.75
CA TYR A 45 34.81 -0.33 24.09
C TYR A 45 36.18 -0.10 24.70
N LEU A 46 36.16 0.66 25.79
CA LEU A 46 37.28 0.82 26.74
C LEU A 46 37.58 -0.55 27.35
N ARG A 47 38.83 -1.00 27.24
CA ARG A 47 39.30 -2.25 27.86
C ARG A 47 39.38 -2.07 29.36
N LEU A 48 38.46 -2.66 30.09
CA LEU A 48 38.67 -2.99 31.51
C LEU A 48 38.78 -4.51 31.61
N ALA A 49 39.95 -4.97 31.99
CA ALA A 49 40.24 -6.36 32.26
C ALA A 49 39.69 -6.72 33.66
N VAL A 50 38.88 -7.77 33.75
CA VAL A 50 38.59 -8.50 34.99
C VAL A 50 38.60 -10.00 34.66
N PRO A 51 39.28 -10.84 35.44
CA PRO A 51 39.51 -12.23 35.12
C PRO A 51 38.42 -13.18 35.66
N VAL A 52 38.25 -14.31 34.93
CA VAL A 52 37.84 -15.63 35.40
C VAL A 52 36.44 -15.81 35.99
N MET A 53 35.59 -16.47 35.22
CA MET A 53 34.87 -17.71 35.66
C MET A 53 34.61 -18.56 34.42
N ALA A 54 35.34 -19.61 34.30
CA ALA A 54 35.06 -20.70 33.34
C ALA A 54 33.87 -21.52 33.88
N GLY A 55 32.82 -21.69 33.09
CA GLY A 55 31.78 -22.64 33.47
C GLY A 55 30.40 -22.52 32.83
N ALA A 56 30.11 -21.50 31.98
CA ALA A 56 28.72 -21.35 31.47
C ALA A 56 28.60 -21.17 29.95
N CYS A 57 29.63 -21.39 29.16
CA CYS A 57 29.59 -21.11 27.70
C CYS A 57 29.12 -22.26 26.81
N ALA A 58 28.75 -23.43 27.36
CA ALA A 58 28.38 -24.57 26.54
C ALA A 58 26.87 -24.65 26.14
N ILE A 59 25.99 -23.87 26.78
CA ILE A 59 24.53 -23.98 26.55
C ILE A 59 24.03 -22.93 25.54
N VAL A 60 24.72 -21.81 25.35
CA VAL A 60 24.26 -20.74 24.43
C VAL A 60 24.64 -21.06 22.97
N ALA A 61 25.72 -21.83 22.75
CA ALA A 61 26.15 -22.19 21.39
C ALA A 61 25.21 -23.21 20.69
N LEU A 62 24.48 -24.02 21.43
CA LEU A 62 23.53 -25.01 20.86
C LEU A 62 22.18 -24.38 20.45
N ALA A 63 21.80 -23.25 21.01
CA ALA A 63 20.55 -22.58 20.67
C ALA A 63 20.59 -21.90 19.27
N PHE A 64 21.78 -21.56 18.76
CA PHE A 64 21.94 -20.98 17.42
C PHE A 64 21.97 -22.02 16.28
N ILE A 65 22.22 -23.31 16.56
CA ILE A 65 22.30 -24.38 15.55
C ILE A 65 20.89 -24.88 15.19
N PHE A 66 19.90 -24.66 16.05
CA PHE A 66 18.50 -25.05 15.82
C PHE A 66 17.56 -23.84 15.58
N ALA A 67 18.08 -22.66 15.28
CA ALA A 67 17.21 -21.63 14.74
C ALA A 67 16.67 -22.16 13.40
N PRO A 68 15.35 -22.40 13.26
CA PRO A 68 14.82 -22.85 11.98
C PRO A 68 15.23 -21.80 10.96
N ALA A 69 15.85 -22.26 9.86
CA ALA A 69 16.12 -21.40 8.72
C ALA A 69 14.81 -20.66 8.44
N ARG A 70 14.79 -19.33 8.65
CA ARG A 70 13.63 -18.51 8.32
C ARG A 70 13.49 -18.62 6.81
N HIS A 71 12.73 -19.61 6.35
CA HIS A 71 12.34 -19.69 4.96
C HIS A 71 11.72 -18.32 4.64
N ALA A 72 12.26 -17.65 3.63
CA ALA A 72 11.68 -16.42 3.16
C ALA A 72 10.21 -16.69 2.85
N THR A 73 9.31 -16.07 3.63
CA THR A 73 7.88 -16.29 3.47
C THR A 73 7.49 -15.72 2.11
N THR A 74 6.94 -16.54 1.23
CA THR A 74 6.55 -16.07 -0.11
C THR A 74 5.36 -15.13 -0.01
N ALA A 75 5.23 -14.20 -0.97
CA ALA A 75 4.06 -13.33 -1.06
C ALA A 75 2.76 -14.14 -1.10
N ALA A 76 2.76 -15.27 -1.82
CA ALA A 76 1.63 -16.18 -1.88
C ALA A 76 1.22 -16.73 -0.50
N ALA A 77 2.18 -17.12 0.34
CA ALA A 77 1.90 -17.62 1.69
C ALA A 77 1.37 -16.49 2.59
N VAL A 78 1.98 -15.30 2.52
CA VAL A 78 1.57 -14.11 3.30
C VAL A 78 0.15 -13.70 2.93
N LEU A 79 -0.15 -13.54 1.65
CA LEU A 79 -1.45 -13.10 1.16
C LEU A 79 -2.55 -14.15 1.37
N ASN A 80 -2.22 -15.45 1.23
CA ASN A 80 -3.15 -16.52 1.57
C ASN A 80 -3.50 -16.49 3.06
N GLN A 81 -2.52 -16.28 3.95
CA GLN A 81 -2.77 -16.13 5.38
C GLN A 81 -3.65 -14.90 5.68
N ALA A 82 -3.38 -13.76 5.03
CA ALA A 82 -4.21 -12.56 5.14
C ALA A 82 -5.66 -12.83 4.68
N ALA A 83 -5.84 -13.55 3.57
CA ALA A 83 -7.17 -13.94 3.09
C ALA A 83 -7.92 -14.85 4.08
N LEU A 84 -7.23 -15.84 4.66
CA LEU A 84 -7.82 -16.72 5.68
C LEU A 84 -8.15 -15.95 6.95
N THR A 85 -7.30 -15.02 7.37
CA THR A 85 -7.55 -14.15 8.52
C THR A 85 -8.76 -13.25 8.24
N ALA A 86 -8.82 -12.61 7.07
CA ALA A 86 -9.95 -11.78 6.65
C ALA A 86 -11.28 -12.54 6.70
N ALA A 87 -11.31 -13.77 6.16
CA ALA A 87 -12.53 -14.59 6.12
C ALA A 87 -13.07 -14.98 7.51
N ARG A 88 -12.21 -14.97 8.54
CA ARG A 88 -12.55 -15.32 9.92
C ARG A 88 -12.94 -14.10 10.77
N GLN A 89 -12.68 -12.88 10.29
CA GLN A 89 -13.08 -11.68 11.03
C GLN A 89 -14.60 -11.60 11.14
N PRO A 90 -15.12 -11.07 12.24
CA PRO A 90 -16.54 -10.74 12.32
C PRO A 90 -16.90 -9.76 11.19
N ALA A 91 -18.13 -9.86 10.70
CA ALA A 91 -18.64 -8.89 9.75
C ALA A 91 -18.60 -7.49 10.39
N ALA A 92 -18.07 -6.52 9.64
CA ALA A 92 -18.19 -5.13 10.04
C ALA A 92 -19.67 -4.76 10.13
N PRO A 93 -20.08 -3.89 11.07
CA PRO A 93 -21.45 -3.39 11.11
C PRO A 93 -21.84 -2.83 9.74
N VAL A 94 -22.98 -3.30 9.21
CA VAL A 94 -23.55 -2.74 7.98
C VAL A 94 -24.31 -1.48 8.35
N PRO A 95 -24.01 -0.32 7.74
CA PRO A 95 -24.73 0.91 8.04
C PRO A 95 -26.21 0.77 7.66
N GLY A 96 -27.09 1.13 8.59
CA GLY A 96 -28.52 1.23 8.34
C GLY A 96 -28.91 2.57 7.70
N PRO A 97 -30.23 2.80 7.48
CA PRO A 97 -30.71 4.10 6.99
C PRO A 97 -30.25 5.23 7.90
N GLY A 98 -29.66 6.27 7.30
CA GLY A 98 -29.14 7.44 8.03
C GLY A 98 -27.78 7.20 8.72
N GLN A 99 -27.19 6.03 8.57
CA GLN A 99 -25.84 5.75 9.02
C GLN A 99 -24.85 5.79 7.85
N TYR A 100 -23.58 5.94 8.18
CA TYR A 100 -22.50 6.11 7.21
C TYR A 100 -21.31 5.22 7.58
N VAL A 101 -20.65 4.65 6.59
CA VAL A 101 -19.28 4.17 6.73
C VAL A 101 -18.38 5.39 6.79
N TYR A 102 -17.62 5.50 7.87
CA TYR A 102 -16.58 6.51 8.05
C TYR A 102 -15.20 5.92 7.76
N VAL A 103 -14.40 6.66 7.03
CA VAL A 103 -12.98 6.35 6.82
C VAL A 103 -12.18 7.64 7.00
N GLU A 104 -11.10 7.58 7.78
CA GLU A 104 -10.11 8.65 7.90
C GLU A 104 -8.77 8.17 7.39
N THR A 105 -8.19 8.94 6.47
CA THR A 105 -6.85 8.72 5.94
C THR A 105 -5.96 9.92 6.19
N ILE A 106 -4.66 9.66 6.32
CA ILE A 106 -3.61 10.67 6.22
C ILE A 106 -2.88 10.39 4.92
N GLU A 107 -2.95 11.33 4.01
CA GLU A 107 -2.39 11.20 2.68
C GLU A 107 -1.20 12.14 2.52
N GLY A 108 -0.14 11.62 1.95
CA GLY A 108 1.02 12.40 1.56
C GLY A 108 1.29 12.21 0.07
N GLU A 109 1.51 13.29 -0.62
CA GLU A 109 1.90 13.29 -2.02
C GLU A 109 3.08 14.22 -2.22
N ARG A 110 4.03 13.78 -3.04
CA ARG A 110 5.17 14.60 -3.38
C ARG A 110 4.74 15.77 -4.26
N ASP A 111 5.08 16.98 -3.81
CA ASP A 111 4.87 18.23 -4.52
C ASP A 111 6.19 19.00 -4.57
N GLY A 112 6.74 19.15 -5.76
CA GLY A 112 8.06 19.75 -5.95
C GLY A 112 9.17 19.05 -5.16
N ALA A 113 9.76 19.73 -4.18
CA ALA A 113 10.85 19.22 -3.34
C ALA A 113 10.40 18.66 -1.98
N GLY A 114 9.08 18.66 -1.70
CA GLY A 114 8.51 18.23 -0.41
C GLY A 114 7.38 17.22 -0.52
N ILE A 115 6.86 16.82 0.62
CA ILE A 115 5.63 16.03 0.72
C ILE A 115 4.53 16.94 1.28
N CYS A 116 3.43 17.03 0.55
CA CYS A 116 2.20 17.64 1.02
C CYS A 116 1.36 16.62 1.77
N VAL A 117 0.99 16.93 3.00
CA VAL A 117 0.26 16.02 3.87
C VAL A 117 -1.11 16.62 4.19
N GLN A 118 -2.17 15.83 4.02
CA GLN A 118 -3.52 16.21 4.38
C GLN A 118 -4.25 15.05 5.08
N THR A 119 -5.26 15.37 5.88
CA THR A 119 -6.18 14.38 6.43
C THR A 119 -7.47 14.42 5.63
N ILE A 120 -7.91 13.27 5.14
CA ILE A 120 -9.17 13.13 4.42
C ILE A 120 -10.13 12.29 5.27
N ARG A 121 -11.37 12.77 5.42
CA ARG A 121 -12.46 12.11 6.12
C ARG A 121 -13.61 11.90 5.17
N VAL A 122 -14.06 10.67 5.04
CA VAL A 122 -15.13 10.29 4.13
C VAL A 122 -16.26 9.65 4.92
N TRP A 123 -17.51 10.07 4.64
CA TRP A 123 -18.74 9.46 5.13
C TRP A 123 -19.53 8.97 3.93
N THR A 124 -19.72 7.64 3.81
CA THR A 124 -20.45 7.02 2.70
C THR A 124 -21.70 6.34 3.20
N ALA A 125 -22.85 6.75 2.69
CA ALA A 125 -24.15 6.11 2.95
C ALA A 125 -24.25 4.76 2.21
N PRO A 126 -25.19 3.86 2.60
CA PRO A 126 -25.41 2.58 1.91
C PRO A 126 -25.73 2.70 0.41
N ASP A 127 -26.29 3.83 -0.01
CA ASP A 127 -26.60 4.08 -1.41
C ASP A 127 -25.45 4.71 -2.20
N GLY A 128 -24.28 4.87 -1.58
CA GLY A 128 -23.10 5.46 -2.19
C GLY A 128 -23.12 6.98 -2.28
N SER A 129 -24.08 7.66 -1.67
CA SER A 129 -24.01 9.11 -1.45
C SER A 129 -23.14 9.44 -0.24
N GLY A 130 -22.64 10.69 -0.14
CA GLY A 130 -21.85 11.02 1.03
C GLY A 130 -21.11 12.34 0.94
N ARG A 131 -20.11 12.47 1.80
CA ARG A 131 -19.28 13.66 1.90
C ARG A 131 -17.83 13.30 2.18
N GLU A 132 -16.94 14.03 1.55
CA GLU A 132 -15.52 14.07 1.83
C GLU A 132 -15.13 15.43 2.40
N VAL A 133 -14.29 15.43 3.42
CA VAL A 133 -13.72 16.64 4.01
C VAL A 133 -12.22 16.47 4.08
N ALA A 134 -11.50 17.26 3.32
CA ALA A 134 -10.05 17.36 3.39
C ALA A 134 -9.64 18.47 4.34
N SER A 135 -8.60 18.24 5.14
CA SER A 135 -7.90 19.31 5.86
C SER A 135 -7.12 20.17 4.87
N ALA A 136 -6.75 21.37 5.29
CA ALA A 136 -5.75 22.13 4.55
C ALA A 136 -4.45 21.30 4.53
N PRO A 137 -3.78 21.18 3.37
CA PRO A 137 -2.52 20.47 3.28
C PRO A 137 -1.44 21.21 4.05
N THR A 138 -0.49 20.43 4.61
CA THR A 138 0.67 20.96 5.33
C THR A 138 1.94 20.44 4.65
N GLY A 139 2.88 21.34 4.42
CA GLY A 139 4.15 21.07 3.73
C GLY A 139 4.70 22.34 3.12
N ALA A 140 5.95 22.30 2.65
CA ALA A 140 6.65 23.50 2.21
C ALA A 140 6.16 24.07 0.86
N THR A 141 5.51 23.23 0.04
CA THR A 141 5.17 23.55 -1.37
C THR A 141 3.73 23.21 -1.74
N CYS A 142 2.85 23.02 -0.74
CA CYS A 142 1.50 22.56 -0.98
C CYS A 142 0.62 23.58 -1.69
N ASP A 143 0.24 23.28 -2.91
CA ASP A 143 -0.71 24.04 -3.69
C ASP A 143 -2.13 23.48 -3.54
N GLY A 144 -2.94 24.16 -2.74
CA GLY A 144 -4.40 24.09 -2.77
C GLY A 144 -5.12 22.85 -2.23
N GLY A 145 -4.51 21.70 -2.17
CA GLY A 145 -5.13 20.46 -1.67
C GLY A 145 -6.41 20.02 -2.39
N THR A 146 -6.90 18.83 -2.08
CA THR A 146 -8.20 18.35 -2.59
C THR A 146 -9.33 19.09 -1.90
N PRO A 147 -10.21 19.79 -2.62
CA PRO A 147 -11.32 20.47 -2.02
C PRO A 147 -12.31 19.47 -1.42
N SER A 148 -12.91 19.83 -0.26
CA SER A 148 -14.00 19.05 0.32
C SER A 148 -15.18 19.00 -0.64
N GLN A 149 -15.78 17.80 -0.80
CA GLN A 149 -16.84 17.57 -1.77
C GLN A 149 -17.99 16.75 -1.20
N THR A 150 -19.14 16.88 -1.84
CA THR A 150 -20.31 16.02 -1.60
C THR A 150 -20.55 15.19 -2.87
N PHE A 151 -20.79 13.92 -2.71
CA PHE A 151 -21.07 13.03 -3.83
C PHE A 151 -22.48 12.48 -3.77
N ALA A 152 -23.08 12.30 -4.95
CA ALA A 152 -24.43 11.81 -5.11
C ALA A 152 -24.49 10.27 -4.98
N LYS A 153 -25.72 9.75 -4.94
CA LYS A 153 -25.97 8.31 -4.94
C LYS A 153 -25.17 7.56 -6.02
N GLY A 154 -24.47 6.49 -5.62
CA GLY A 154 -23.68 5.64 -6.50
C GLY A 154 -22.29 6.19 -6.86
N GLN A 155 -21.90 7.35 -6.34
CA GLN A 155 -20.57 7.93 -6.60
C GLN A 155 -19.52 7.52 -5.56
N GLY A 156 -19.95 7.20 -4.33
CA GLY A 156 -19.04 6.72 -3.28
C GLY A 156 -18.80 5.21 -3.37
N ILE A 157 -17.70 4.77 -2.74
CA ILE A 157 -17.32 3.37 -2.72
C ILE A 157 -18.23 2.59 -1.77
N VAL A 158 -19.02 1.66 -2.32
CA VAL A 158 -19.83 0.70 -1.58
C VAL A 158 -19.27 -0.70 -1.80
N THR A 159 -18.82 -1.33 -0.72
CA THR A 159 -18.12 -2.63 -0.81
C THR A 159 -19.01 -3.82 -0.50
N ALA A 160 -20.24 -3.60 -0.04
CA ALA A 160 -21.15 -4.66 0.41
C ALA A 160 -21.53 -5.65 -0.71
N ASP A 161 -21.68 -5.15 -1.95
CA ASP A 161 -22.12 -5.91 -3.12
C ASP A 161 -20.97 -6.35 -4.03
N LEU A 162 -19.73 -6.16 -3.61
CA LEU A 162 -18.58 -6.59 -4.40
C LEU A 162 -18.52 -8.12 -4.52
N PRO A 163 -18.07 -8.65 -5.66
CA PRO A 163 -17.89 -10.09 -5.84
C PRO A 163 -16.95 -10.70 -4.81
N THR A 164 -17.27 -11.90 -4.33
CA THR A 164 -16.42 -12.70 -3.43
C THR A 164 -15.49 -13.68 -4.18
N ASP A 165 -15.63 -13.75 -5.49
CA ASP A 165 -14.75 -14.50 -6.39
C ASP A 165 -13.67 -13.56 -6.94
N PRO A 166 -12.36 -13.87 -6.82
CA PRO A 166 -11.29 -12.98 -7.24
C PRO A 166 -11.33 -12.62 -8.73
N ALA A 167 -11.68 -13.56 -9.61
CA ALA A 167 -11.73 -13.30 -11.06
C ALA A 167 -12.91 -12.39 -11.45
N ARG A 168 -14.04 -12.54 -10.77
CA ARG A 168 -15.18 -11.63 -10.93
C ARG A 168 -14.90 -10.26 -10.36
N LEU A 169 -14.15 -10.20 -9.25
CA LEU A 169 -13.73 -8.95 -8.64
C LEU A 169 -12.76 -8.18 -9.54
N GLU A 170 -11.79 -8.86 -10.15
CA GLU A 170 -10.92 -8.30 -11.19
C GLU A 170 -11.75 -7.71 -12.34
N GLN A 171 -12.70 -8.49 -12.88
CA GLN A 171 -13.59 -8.01 -13.93
C GLN A 171 -14.45 -6.82 -13.51
N TYR A 172 -14.86 -6.77 -12.25
CA TYR A 172 -15.59 -5.62 -11.70
C TYR A 172 -14.71 -4.37 -11.72
N ILE A 173 -13.47 -4.47 -11.24
CA ILE A 173 -12.49 -3.36 -11.24
C ILE A 173 -12.27 -2.86 -12.67
N VAL A 174 -11.97 -3.76 -13.60
CA VAL A 174 -11.72 -3.40 -15.00
C VAL A 174 -12.91 -2.67 -15.65
N ARG A 175 -14.14 -3.02 -15.30
CA ARG A 175 -15.34 -2.40 -15.90
C ARG A 175 -15.74 -1.07 -15.31
N HIS A 176 -15.42 -0.83 -14.04
CA HIS A 176 -15.94 0.32 -13.30
C HIS A 176 -14.90 1.40 -13.03
N PHE A 177 -13.63 1.08 -13.23
CA PHE A 177 -12.54 2.00 -12.99
C PHE A 177 -11.62 2.00 -14.21
N GLU A 178 -11.42 3.17 -14.79
CA GLU A 178 -10.48 3.34 -15.90
C GLU A 178 -9.06 2.96 -15.40
N GLY A 179 -8.32 2.18 -16.21
CA GLY A 179 -6.98 1.72 -15.88
C GLY A 179 -6.92 0.42 -15.07
N GLY A 180 -8.05 -0.19 -14.72
CA GLY A 180 -8.08 -1.50 -14.05
C GLY A 180 -8.10 -2.65 -15.06
N GLY A 181 -7.03 -3.42 -15.20
CA GLY A 181 -6.97 -4.58 -16.05
C GLY A 181 -5.67 -5.36 -15.93
N ARG A 182 -5.56 -6.45 -16.72
CA ARG A 182 -4.32 -7.25 -16.75
C ARG A 182 -3.10 -6.46 -17.24
N GLU A 183 -3.34 -5.41 -18.02
CA GLU A 183 -2.30 -4.52 -18.54
C GLU A 183 -1.97 -3.39 -17.56
N ASP A 184 -2.83 -3.17 -16.54
CA ASP A 184 -2.62 -2.17 -15.50
C ASP A 184 -2.64 -2.81 -14.11
N VAL A 185 -1.54 -3.46 -13.80
CA VAL A 185 -1.32 -4.15 -12.52
C VAL A 185 -1.34 -3.17 -11.37
N ALA A 186 -0.80 -1.96 -11.56
CA ALA A 186 -0.78 -0.92 -10.56
C ALA A 186 -2.20 -0.50 -10.17
N ALA A 187 -3.08 -0.28 -11.15
CA ALA A 187 -4.47 0.07 -10.89
C ALA A 187 -5.21 -1.04 -10.13
N THR A 188 -5.01 -2.31 -10.53
CA THR A 188 -5.63 -3.45 -9.82
C THR A 188 -5.17 -3.51 -8.37
N PHE A 189 -3.87 -3.32 -8.10
CA PHE A 189 -3.32 -3.27 -6.75
C PHE A 189 -3.88 -2.08 -5.96
N HIS A 190 -3.94 -0.91 -6.59
CA HIS A 190 -4.50 0.31 -6.02
C HIS A 190 -5.96 0.13 -5.59
N PHE A 191 -6.83 -0.32 -6.51
CA PHE A 191 -8.26 -0.49 -6.20
C PHE A 191 -8.51 -1.59 -5.19
N ALA A 192 -7.77 -2.71 -5.26
CA ALA A 192 -7.86 -3.75 -4.24
C ALA A 192 -7.49 -3.19 -2.85
N GLY A 193 -6.45 -2.39 -2.74
CA GLY A 193 -6.10 -1.67 -1.52
C GLY A 193 -7.22 -0.76 -1.04
N THR A 194 -7.77 0.06 -1.91
CA THR A 194 -8.87 1.00 -1.60
C THR A 194 -10.12 0.28 -1.08
N PHE A 195 -10.53 -0.84 -1.70
CA PHE A 195 -11.69 -1.62 -1.23
C PHE A 195 -11.45 -2.31 0.10
N LEU A 196 -10.23 -2.79 0.35
CA LEU A 196 -9.86 -3.37 1.65
C LEU A 196 -10.11 -2.40 2.80
N GLN A 197 -9.96 -1.12 2.56
CA GLN A 197 -10.10 -0.05 3.56
C GLN A 197 -11.53 0.46 3.73
N ALA A 198 -12.31 0.43 2.65
CA ALA A 198 -13.67 0.93 2.63
C ALA A 198 -14.67 0.04 3.42
N GLY A 199 -14.17 -0.75 4.37
CA GLY A 199 -15.03 -1.60 5.22
C GLY A 199 -15.59 -2.82 4.52
N ALA A 200 -14.90 -3.36 3.51
CA ALA A 200 -15.35 -4.54 2.77
C ALA A 200 -15.71 -5.71 3.71
N PRO A 201 -16.79 -6.45 3.43
CA PRO A 201 -17.18 -7.63 4.19
C PRO A 201 -16.06 -8.69 4.21
N PRO A 202 -15.99 -9.56 5.23
CA PRO A 202 -14.89 -10.53 5.40
C PRO A 202 -14.61 -11.38 4.16
N GLN A 203 -15.63 -11.83 3.46
CA GLN A 203 -15.45 -12.67 2.25
C GLN A 203 -14.93 -11.84 1.07
N VAL A 204 -15.36 -10.59 0.94
CA VAL A 204 -14.83 -9.66 -0.08
C VAL A 204 -13.36 -9.33 0.23
N ARG A 205 -13.03 -9.06 1.49
CA ARG A 205 -11.63 -8.84 1.92
C ARG A 205 -10.74 -10.04 1.59
N ALA A 206 -11.23 -11.26 1.86
CA ALA A 206 -10.52 -12.48 1.50
C ALA A 206 -10.30 -12.61 -0.02
N ALA A 207 -11.30 -12.24 -0.83
CA ALA A 207 -11.20 -12.23 -2.29
C ALA A 207 -10.20 -11.18 -2.78
N LEU A 208 -10.18 -9.99 -2.18
CA LEU A 208 -9.22 -8.92 -2.49
C LEU A 208 -7.77 -9.35 -2.22
N TYR A 209 -7.48 -10.01 -1.10
CA TYR A 209 -6.14 -10.54 -0.84
C TYR A 209 -5.73 -11.64 -1.83
N ARG A 210 -6.67 -12.50 -2.27
CA ARG A 210 -6.40 -13.48 -3.32
C ARG A 210 -6.20 -12.82 -4.68
N LEU A 211 -6.92 -11.74 -4.97
CA LEU A 211 -6.71 -10.95 -6.18
C LEU A 211 -5.30 -10.34 -6.18
N ILE A 212 -4.88 -9.70 -5.09
CA ILE A 212 -3.51 -9.18 -4.95
C ILE A 212 -2.48 -10.32 -5.12
N GLN A 213 -2.74 -11.51 -4.58
CA GLN A 213 -1.86 -12.68 -4.73
C GLN A 213 -1.68 -13.10 -6.19
N SER A 214 -2.68 -12.89 -7.06
CA SER A 214 -2.62 -13.25 -8.48
C SER A 214 -1.83 -12.25 -9.34
N ILE A 215 -1.47 -11.08 -8.78
CA ILE A 215 -0.70 -10.06 -9.48
C ILE A 215 0.70 -10.56 -9.81
N PRO A 216 1.12 -10.53 -11.09
CA PRO A 216 2.47 -10.92 -11.49
C PRO A 216 3.54 -10.06 -10.81
N GLY A 217 4.59 -10.67 -10.29
CA GLY A 217 5.70 -9.95 -9.66
C GLY A 217 5.43 -9.46 -8.23
N ILE A 218 4.29 -9.83 -7.62
CA ILE A 218 4.05 -9.54 -6.20
C ILE A 218 5.07 -10.27 -5.32
N HIS A 219 5.64 -9.60 -4.35
CA HIS A 219 6.63 -10.18 -3.44
C HIS A 219 6.39 -9.74 -1.99
N ALA A 220 6.79 -10.59 -1.04
CA ALA A 220 6.74 -10.27 0.38
C ALA A 220 7.91 -9.35 0.76
N LEU A 221 7.60 -8.28 1.48
CA LEU A 221 8.59 -7.34 2.03
C LEU A 221 8.95 -7.68 3.49
N GLY A 222 8.16 -8.57 4.13
CA GLY A 222 8.35 -8.96 5.52
C GLY A 222 7.73 -7.99 6.52
N PRO A 223 8.21 -8.00 7.79
CA PRO A 223 7.72 -7.10 8.82
C PRO A 223 8.00 -5.63 8.46
N MET A 224 6.99 -4.79 8.57
CA MET A 224 7.07 -3.35 8.34
C MET A 224 6.36 -2.59 9.45
N THR A 225 6.64 -1.30 9.54
CA THR A 225 5.96 -0.39 10.47
C THR A 225 5.42 0.77 9.67
N ASP A 226 4.13 1.08 9.85
CA ASP A 226 3.50 2.20 9.18
C ASP A 226 3.89 3.55 9.81
N ARG A 227 3.46 4.65 9.22
CA ARG A 227 3.77 6.02 9.70
C ARG A 227 3.10 6.38 11.04
N LEU A 228 2.12 5.61 11.50
CA LEU A 228 1.55 5.74 12.85
C LEU A 228 2.25 4.85 13.89
N GLY A 229 3.33 4.14 13.50
CA GLY A 229 4.10 3.26 14.38
C GLY A 229 3.48 1.87 14.59
N ARG A 230 2.45 1.48 13.83
CA ARG A 230 1.81 0.17 13.94
C ARG A 230 2.62 -0.87 13.16
N HIS A 231 2.84 -2.03 13.78
CA HIS A 231 3.55 -3.13 13.15
C HIS A 231 2.63 -3.92 12.22
N GLY A 232 3.13 -4.26 11.04
CA GLY A 232 2.41 -5.00 10.03
C GLY A 232 3.32 -5.89 9.19
N THR A 233 2.74 -6.44 8.14
CA THR A 233 3.45 -7.20 7.11
C THR A 233 3.26 -6.50 5.78
N GLY A 234 4.37 -6.31 5.07
CA GLY A 234 4.39 -5.66 3.76
C GLY A 234 4.39 -6.65 2.61
N VAL A 235 3.65 -6.30 1.57
CA VAL A 235 3.74 -6.89 0.22
C VAL A 235 3.85 -5.76 -0.79
N GLY A 236 4.45 -6.03 -1.93
CA GLY A 236 4.57 -5.01 -2.97
C GLY A 236 4.94 -5.59 -4.31
N PHE A 237 4.83 -4.77 -5.33
CA PHE A 237 5.34 -5.07 -6.66
C PHE A 237 6.01 -3.81 -7.24
N THR A 238 6.76 -3.98 -8.32
CA THR A 238 7.47 -2.85 -8.94
C THR A 238 7.10 -2.76 -10.40
N GLU A 239 6.61 -1.59 -10.79
CA GLU A 239 6.25 -1.28 -12.17
C GLU A 239 6.69 0.15 -12.51
N TYR A 240 7.14 0.41 -13.73
CA TYR A 240 7.58 1.74 -14.23
C TYR A 240 8.53 2.51 -13.29
N GLY A 241 9.38 1.78 -12.55
CA GLY A 241 10.33 2.39 -11.62
C GLY A 241 9.78 2.73 -10.23
N VAL A 242 8.49 2.49 -10.00
CA VAL A 242 7.82 2.68 -8.71
C VAL A 242 7.58 1.32 -8.05
N ARG A 243 7.88 1.21 -6.76
CA ARG A 243 7.44 0.10 -5.93
C ARG A 243 6.21 0.52 -5.16
N ASP A 244 5.08 -0.12 -5.48
CA ASP A 244 3.87 -0.02 -4.69
C ASP A 244 3.91 -1.01 -3.54
N VAL A 245 3.60 -0.53 -2.35
CA VAL A 245 3.64 -1.28 -1.08
C VAL A 245 2.27 -1.24 -0.42
N LEU A 246 1.84 -2.37 0.12
CA LEU A 246 0.68 -2.50 0.99
C LEU A 246 1.14 -3.09 2.32
N ILE A 247 0.92 -2.37 3.41
CA ILE A 247 1.20 -2.81 4.78
C ILE A 247 -0.13 -3.18 5.44
N PHE A 248 -0.24 -4.36 6.01
CA PHE A 248 -1.44 -4.81 6.71
C PHE A 248 -1.11 -5.52 8.03
N ASP A 249 -2.04 -5.47 8.96
CA ASP A 249 -1.96 -6.21 10.23
C ASP A 249 -2.22 -7.71 9.99
N PRO A 250 -1.27 -8.60 10.25
CA PRO A 250 -1.44 -10.04 10.03
C PRO A 250 -2.48 -10.67 10.96
N ALA A 251 -2.80 -10.05 12.11
CA ALA A 251 -3.76 -10.58 13.07
C ALA A 251 -5.22 -10.29 12.68
N THR A 252 -5.47 -9.13 12.07
CA THR A 252 -6.81 -8.67 11.69
C THR A 252 -7.02 -8.61 10.18
N SER A 253 -5.95 -8.67 9.40
CA SER A 253 -5.94 -8.37 7.95
C SER A 253 -6.41 -6.95 7.59
N ALA A 254 -6.40 -6.03 8.54
CA ALA A 254 -6.68 -4.63 8.28
C ALA A 254 -5.51 -3.99 7.53
N VAL A 255 -5.78 -3.21 6.50
CA VAL A 255 -4.75 -2.41 5.84
C VAL A 255 -4.37 -1.26 6.77
N LEU A 256 -3.07 -1.04 6.94
CA LEU A 256 -2.49 0.00 7.77
C LEU A 256 -2.02 1.19 6.93
N GLU A 257 -1.29 0.89 5.86
CA GLU A 257 -0.72 1.91 4.97
C GLU A 257 -0.53 1.36 3.56
N ARG A 258 -0.58 2.27 2.61
CA ARG A 258 -0.13 2.05 1.25
C ARG A 258 0.85 3.16 0.87
N GLU A 259 1.92 2.83 0.15
CA GLU A 259 2.90 3.81 -0.29
C GLU A 259 3.50 3.45 -1.66
N GLY A 260 3.87 4.48 -2.41
CA GLY A 260 4.66 4.38 -3.63
C GLY A 260 6.08 4.89 -3.40
N ILE A 261 7.08 4.09 -3.76
CA ILE A 261 8.50 4.39 -3.57
C ILE A 261 9.22 4.37 -4.91
N ALA A 262 9.94 5.43 -5.25
CA ALA A 262 10.81 5.48 -6.42
C ALA A 262 11.98 4.52 -6.22
N VAL A 263 12.02 3.40 -6.94
CA VAL A 263 13.12 2.43 -6.87
C VAL A 263 14.03 2.50 -8.09
N ASP A 264 13.50 2.92 -9.24
CA ASP A 264 14.28 3.24 -10.46
C ASP A 264 13.79 4.57 -11.05
N PRO A 265 14.29 5.71 -10.54
CA PRO A 265 13.84 7.04 -10.97
C PRO A 265 14.01 7.32 -12.46
N ALA A 266 14.92 6.62 -13.15
CA ALA A 266 15.14 6.79 -14.58
C ALA A 266 13.95 6.28 -15.42
N ARG A 267 13.12 5.41 -14.85
CA ARG A 267 11.94 4.82 -15.50
C ARG A 267 10.63 5.51 -15.14
N ILE A 268 10.67 6.46 -14.21
CA ILE A 268 9.50 7.24 -13.83
C ILE A 268 9.39 8.39 -14.80
N ASP A 269 8.24 8.47 -15.49
CA ASP A 269 7.95 9.60 -16.36
C ASP A 269 7.61 10.81 -15.51
N VAL A 270 8.38 11.88 -15.68
CA VAL A 270 8.22 13.13 -14.93
C VAL A 270 8.05 14.26 -15.95
N PRO A 271 6.99 15.06 -15.83
CA PRO A 271 6.74 16.19 -16.72
C PRO A 271 7.96 17.12 -16.86
N PRO A 272 8.15 17.73 -18.04
CA PRO A 272 9.25 18.67 -18.24
C PRO A 272 9.17 19.85 -17.24
N GLY A 273 10.28 20.08 -16.53
CA GLY A 273 10.37 21.17 -15.55
C GLY A 273 10.11 20.74 -14.10
N GLU A 274 9.61 19.53 -13.88
CA GLU A 274 9.48 18.99 -12.54
C GLU A 274 10.78 18.33 -12.05
N ALA A 275 10.98 18.35 -10.74
CA ALA A 275 12.14 17.71 -10.13
C ALA A 275 12.03 16.19 -10.19
N ARG A 276 13.11 15.52 -10.63
CA ARG A 276 13.17 14.06 -10.68
C ARG A 276 13.21 13.47 -9.29
N PHE A 277 12.69 12.25 -9.15
CA PHE A 277 12.76 11.48 -7.92
C PHE A 277 14.17 10.96 -7.66
N SER A 278 14.49 10.77 -6.37
CA SER A 278 15.67 10.04 -5.92
C SER A 278 15.30 8.57 -5.63
N ALA A 279 16.27 7.66 -5.77
CA ALA A 279 16.01 6.26 -5.40
C ALA A 279 15.75 6.14 -3.89
N GLY A 280 14.67 5.46 -3.53
CA GLY A 280 14.18 5.33 -2.16
C GLY A 280 13.26 6.48 -1.70
N GLU A 281 13.02 7.47 -2.54
CA GLU A 281 12.11 8.57 -2.24
C GLU A 281 10.65 8.09 -2.27
N VAL A 282 9.88 8.49 -1.26
CA VAL A 282 8.43 8.24 -1.20
C VAL A 282 7.73 9.23 -2.13
N ILE A 283 6.95 8.71 -3.06
CA ILE A 283 6.19 9.48 -4.04
C ILE A 283 4.85 9.89 -3.44
N ASN A 284 4.16 8.90 -2.88
CA ASN A 284 2.88 9.09 -2.21
C ASN A 284 2.68 8.05 -1.11
N TYR A 285 1.77 8.32 -0.21
CA TYR A 285 1.29 7.34 0.76
C TYR A 285 -0.13 7.66 1.22
N THR A 286 -0.82 6.62 1.69
CA THR A 286 -2.13 6.73 2.36
C THR A 286 -2.08 5.87 3.61
N VAL A 287 -2.17 6.51 4.78
CA VAL A 287 -2.26 5.85 6.08
C VAL A 287 -3.71 5.77 6.51
N TYR A 288 -4.19 4.60 6.90
CA TYR A 288 -5.56 4.40 7.36
C TYR A 288 -5.62 4.60 8.87
N ALA A 289 -6.12 5.78 9.26
CA ALA A 289 -6.10 6.21 10.66
C ALA A 289 -7.29 5.67 11.45
N ALA A 290 -8.50 5.74 10.89
CA ALA A 290 -9.70 5.27 11.55
C ALA A 290 -10.79 4.84 10.56
N SER A 291 -11.64 3.90 10.96
CA SER A 291 -12.84 3.54 10.21
C SER A 291 -13.95 3.04 11.16
N GLY A 292 -15.19 3.09 10.72
CA GLY A 292 -16.32 2.58 11.49
C GLY A 292 -17.67 3.03 10.95
N VAL A 293 -18.76 2.63 11.60
CA VAL A 293 -20.11 3.11 11.28
C VAL A 293 -20.49 4.23 12.23
N VAL A 294 -21.00 5.33 11.69
CA VAL A 294 -21.43 6.52 12.44
C VAL A 294 -22.85 6.93 12.06
N ASN A 295 -23.50 7.71 12.92
CA ASN A 295 -24.92 8.05 12.78
C ASN A 295 -25.17 9.35 12.01
N SER A 296 -24.13 10.09 11.61
CA SER A 296 -24.26 11.33 10.84
C SER A 296 -22.97 11.71 10.14
N ILE A 297 -23.06 12.49 9.07
CA ILE A 297 -21.92 13.19 8.49
C ILE A 297 -21.34 14.15 9.54
N GLY A 298 -20.02 14.16 9.67
CA GLY A 298 -19.29 14.94 10.68
C GLY A 298 -19.04 14.19 11.99
N ALA A 299 -19.76 13.08 12.26
CA ALA A 299 -19.43 12.21 13.40
C ALA A 299 -18.20 11.36 13.11
N VAL A 300 -17.42 11.06 14.14
CA VAL A 300 -16.28 10.14 14.11
C VAL A 300 -16.58 8.93 15.00
N PRO A 301 -16.03 7.74 14.70
CA PRO A 301 -16.19 6.60 15.59
C PRO A 301 -15.62 6.93 16.97
N SER A 302 -16.33 6.51 18.02
CA SER A 302 -15.73 6.50 19.36
C SER A 302 -14.53 5.55 19.31
N ALA A 303 -13.38 5.98 19.84
CA ALA A 303 -12.24 5.08 19.99
C ALA A 303 -12.72 3.80 20.66
N ALA A 304 -12.44 2.64 20.05
CA ALA A 304 -12.71 1.36 20.70
C ALA A 304 -11.89 1.36 22.01
N ALA A 305 -12.59 1.25 23.15
CA ALA A 305 -11.98 1.21 24.46
C ALA A 305 -11.16 -0.06 24.66
#